data_85cf4d67dffe025f7690b4967ba38219
#
_entry.id   85cf4d67dffe025f7690b4967ba38219
#
_cell.length_a   1.000
_cell.length_b   1.000
_cell.length_c   1.000
_cell.angle_alpha   90.00
_cell.angle_beta   90.00
_cell.angle_gamma   90.00
#
_symmetry.space_group_name_H-M   'P 1'
#
loop_
_entity.id
_entity.type
_entity.pdbx_description
1 polymer ?
#
loop_
_entity_poly.entity_id
_entity_poly.type
_entity_poly.pdbx_seq_one_letter_code
_entity_poly.pdbx_strand_id
1 'polypeptide(L)'
;MFHKILKATLAGMLGLHLVGALVLAPLLFSLRFWTPPVTSLMVYRAVFHGNKVQPVRPVPLKTLPSWVPKLFIFLEDRRFYEHRGIDLEAIKTAYQRNQALGRMAFGGSTITQQLSRTLFLTPHKNLLRKYIEACIAVEMDALVPKQRILELYLNLIEWGPGVFGIGNAAWVYYKTKPQNLSVDQYCRLAAVLPNPLAFTVRTL
;
A
#
# COMPACT_ATOMS: atom_id res chain seq x y z
N MET A 1 -28.21 -4.59 33.78
CA MET A 1 -28.53 -3.93 32.49
C MET A 1 -27.28 -3.58 31.69
N PHE A 2 -26.34 -2.87 32.25
CA PHE A 2 -25.08 -2.44 31.55
C PHE A 2 -24.28 -3.60 30.93
N HIS A 3 -24.06 -4.72 31.64
CA HIS A 3 -23.34 -5.89 31.11
C HIS A 3 -24.03 -6.57 29.90
N LYS A 4 -25.36 -6.58 29.86
CA LYS A 4 -26.10 -7.14 28.72
C LYS A 4 -25.97 -6.22 27.48
N ILE A 5 -26.06 -4.91 27.69
CA ILE A 5 -25.88 -3.93 26.62
C ILE A 5 -24.46 -4.01 26.07
N LEU A 6 -23.44 -4.02 26.92
CA LEU A 6 -22.03 -4.13 26.50
C LEU A 6 -21.79 -5.42 25.69
N LYS A 7 -22.30 -6.58 26.17
CA LYS A 7 -22.16 -7.85 25.40
C LYS A 7 -22.86 -7.79 24.05
N ALA A 8 -24.07 -7.22 23.99
CA ALA A 8 -24.81 -7.08 22.74
C ALA A 8 -24.09 -6.16 21.75
N THR A 9 -23.53 -5.04 22.23
CA THR A 9 -22.73 -4.11 21.40
C THR A 9 -21.49 -4.79 20.87
N LEU A 10 -20.72 -5.50 21.71
CA LEU A 10 -19.53 -6.22 21.29
C LEU A 10 -19.85 -7.35 20.29
N ALA A 11 -20.93 -8.09 20.52
CA ALA A 11 -21.39 -9.12 19.58
C ALA A 11 -21.81 -8.51 18.23
N GLY A 12 -22.51 -7.38 18.25
CA GLY A 12 -22.88 -6.65 17.03
C GLY A 12 -21.67 -6.14 16.25
N MET A 13 -20.67 -5.58 16.95
CA MET A 13 -19.42 -5.15 16.32
C MET A 13 -18.66 -6.32 15.71
N LEU A 14 -18.55 -7.43 16.44
CA LEU A 14 -17.91 -8.65 15.93
C LEU A 14 -18.65 -9.19 14.70
N GLY A 15 -19.98 -9.23 14.74
CA GLY A 15 -20.81 -9.64 13.61
C GLY A 15 -20.57 -8.76 12.38
N LEU A 16 -20.51 -7.44 12.54
CA LEU A 16 -20.22 -6.51 11.46
C LEU A 16 -18.82 -6.75 10.84
N HIS A 17 -17.82 -7.04 11.68
CA HIS A 17 -16.47 -7.37 11.21
C HIS A 17 -16.45 -8.68 10.41
N LEU A 18 -17.11 -9.71 10.91
CA LEU A 18 -17.19 -11.01 10.24
C LEU A 18 -17.90 -10.90 8.88
N VAL A 19 -19.01 -10.18 8.83
CA VAL A 19 -19.72 -9.91 7.56
C VAL A 19 -18.84 -9.13 6.59
N GLY A 20 -18.18 -8.08 7.05
CA GLY A 20 -17.25 -7.28 6.25
C GLY A 20 -16.13 -8.13 5.67
N ALA A 21 -15.51 -8.98 6.49
CA ALA A 21 -14.45 -9.88 6.06
C ALA A 21 -14.98 -10.92 5.03
N LEU A 22 -16.12 -11.54 5.29
CA LEU A 22 -16.71 -12.52 4.35
C LEU A 22 -17.05 -11.91 2.99
N VAL A 23 -17.52 -10.65 2.96
CA VAL A 23 -17.81 -9.93 1.71
C VAL A 23 -16.52 -9.58 0.96
N LEU A 24 -15.46 -9.20 1.68
CA LEU A 24 -14.19 -8.78 1.09
C LEU A 24 -13.29 -9.97 0.68
N ALA A 25 -13.39 -11.10 1.38
CA ALA A 25 -12.54 -12.27 1.15
C ALA A 25 -12.49 -12.76 -0.31
N PRO A 26 -13.60 -12.92 -1.06
CA PRO A 26 -13.56 -13.35 -2.46
C PRO A 26 -12.79 -12.35 -3.34
N LEU A 27 -12.96 -11.05 -3.10
CA LEU A 27 -12.26 -10.00 -3.82
C LEU A 27 -10.76 -10.02 -3.53
N LEU A 28 -10.37 -10.14 -2.27
CA LEU A 28 -8.96 -10.28 -1.87
C LEU A 28 -8.35 -11.57 -2.44
N PHE A 29 -9.07 -12.68 -2.37
CA PHE A 29 -8.61 -13.94 -2.93
C PHE A 29 -8.38 -13.85 -4.44
N SER A 30 -9.24 -13.13 -5.17
CA SER A 30 -9.09 -12.91 -6.62
C SER A 30 -7.78 -12.21 -6.99
N LEU A 31 -7.24 -11.36 -6.09
CA LEU A 31 -5.95 -10.67 -6.29
C LEU A 31 -4.75 -11.62 -6.45
N ARG A 32 -4.90 -12.89 -6.08
CA ARG A 32 -3.88 -13.92 -6.35
C ARG A 32 -3.63 -14.10 -7.85
N PHE A 33 -4.65 -13.90 -8.67
CA PHE A 33 -4.66 -14.31 -10.08
C PHE A 33 -4.62 -13.13 -11.05
N TRP A 34 -5.12 -11.97 -10.66
CA TRP A 34 -5.18 -10.81 -11.54
C TRP A 34 -4.85 -9.50 -10.84
N THR A 35 -4.41 -8.50 -11.62
CA THR A 35 -4.12 -7.15 -11.14
C THR A 35 -5.28 -6.23 -11.52
N PRO A 36 -5.95 -5.58 -10.55
CA PRO A 36 -7.04 -4.66 -10.84
C PRO A 36 -6.58 -3.53 -11.76
N PRO A 37 -7.35 -3.21 -12.81
CA PRO A 37 -7.00 -2.11 -13.72
C PRO A 37 -7.23 -0.73 -13.08
N VAL A 38 -8.06 -0.67 -12.03
CA VAL A 38 -8.45 0.56 -11.33
C VAL A 38 -8.44 0.31 -9.83
N THR A 39 -7.99 1.30 -9.07
CA THR A 39 -8.01 1.30 -7.60
C THR A 39 -8.83 2.47 -7.07
N SER A 40 -9.26 2.40 -5.80
CA SER A 40 -9.97 3.50 -5.13
C SER A 40 -9.16 4.81 -5.18
N LEU A 41 -7.85 4.73 -4.99
CA LEU A 41 -6.97 5.91 -5.05
C LEU A 41 -6.92 6.51 -6.46
N MET A 42 -6.90 5.70 -7.52
CA MET A 42 -6.94 6.18 -8.92
C MET A 42 -8.23 6.95 -9.20
N VAL A 43 -9.37 6.40 -8.79
CA VAL A 43 -10.68 7.08 -8.91
C VAL A 43 -10.66 8.40 -8.13
N TYR A 44 -10.19 8.37 -6.89
CA TYR A 44 -10.08 9.57 -6.06
C TYR A 44 -9.23 10.66 -6.73
N ARG A 45 -8.05 10.30 -7.29
CA ARG A 45 -7.18 11.24 -7.99
C ARG A 45 -7.81 11.81 -9.26
N ALA A 46 -8.51 10.99 -10.01
CA ALA A 46 -9.20 11.44 -11.23
C ALA A 46 -10.34 12.41 -10.89
N VAL A 47 -11.17 12.07 -9.90
CA VAL A 47 -12.39 12.86 -9.58
C VAL A 47 -12.06 14.14 -8.82
N PHE A 48 -11.23 14.08 -7.79
CA PHE A 48 -11.01 15.21 -6.87
C PHE A 48 -9.77 16.04 -7.19
N HIS A 49 -8.83 15.53 -7.97
CA HIS A 49 -7.62 16.26 -8.36
C HIS A 49 -7.49 16.48 -9.87
N GLY A 50 -8.44 16.00 -10.67
CA GLY A 50 -8.42 16.13 -12.13
C GLY A 50 -7.23 15.42 -12.81
N ASN A 51 -6.56 14.50 -12.13
CA ASN A 51 -5.41 13.81 -12.66
C ASN A 51 -5.84 12.86 -13.80
N LYS A 52 -5.12 12.92 -14.93
CA LYS A 52 -5.26 11.93 -16.00
C LYS A 52 -4.54 10.64 -15.58
N VAL A 53 -5.30 9.69 -15.04
CA VAL A 53 -4.78 8.38 -14.65
C VAL A 53 -4.61 7.52 -15.89
N GLN A 54 -3.38 7.04 -16.12
CA GLN A 54 -3.11 6.11 -17.21
C GLN A 54 -3.46 4.67 -16.80
N PRO A 55 -3.91 3.83 -17.76
CA PRO A 55 -4.08 2.40 -17.49
C PRO A 55 -2.81 1.78 -16.92
N VAL A 56 -2.97 0.93 -15.93
CA VAL A 56 -1.85 0.22 -15.32
C VAL A 56 -1.19 -0.68 -16.36
N ARG A 57 0.14 -0.65 -16.39
CA ARG A 57 0.98 -1.58 -17.18
C ARG A 57 1.59 -2.60 -16.23
N PRO A 58 0.95 -3.73 -15.99
CA PRO A 58 1.43 -4.70 -15.01
C PRO A 58 2.80 -5.26 -15.41
N VAL A 59 3.71 -5.31 -14.47
CA VAL A 59 5.05 -5.85 -14.61
C VAL A 59 5.18 -7.04 -13.67
N PRO A 60 5.35 -8.26 -14.17
CA PRO A 60 5.55 -9.42 -13.31
C PRO A 60 6.82 -9.27 -12.47
N LEU A 61 6.71 -9.55 -11.17
CA LEU A 61 7.83 -9.38 -10.22
C LEU A 61 9.10 -10.10 -10.68
N LYS A 62 8.95 -11.29 -11.27
CA LYS A 62 10.04 -12.12 -11.80
C LYS A 62 10.83 -11.49 -12.96
N THR A 63 10.29 -10.47 -13.61
CA THR A 63 10.96 -9.78 -14.74
C THR A 63 11.81 -8.61 -14.26
N LEU A 64 11.68 -8.19 -13.02
CA LEU A 64 12.51 -7.15 -12.43
C LEU A 64 13.87 -7.72 -11.99
N PRO A 65 14.94 -6.93 -11.99
CA PRO A 65 16.20 -7.33 -11.38
C PRO A 65 15.98 -7.80 -9.93
N SER A 66 16.60 -8.88 -9.51
CA SER A 66 16.34 -9.56 -8.23
C SER A 66 16.56 -8.70 -6.98
N TRP A 67 17.34 -7.64 -7.10
CA TRP A 67 17.59 -6.68 -6.02
C TRP A 67 16.48 -5.63 -5.87
N VAL A 68 15.68 -5.39 -6.90
CA VAL A 68 14.62 -4.36 -6.88
C VAL A 68 13.55 -4.65 -5.83
N PRO A 69 12.94 -5.85 -5.77
CA PRO A 69 12.01 -6.18 -4.71
C PRO A 69 12.62 -5.98 -3.31
N LYS A 70 13.90 -6.37 -3.14
CA LYS A 70 14.62 -6.24 -1.87
C LYS A 70 14.82 -4.77 -1.47
N LEU A 71 15.09 -3.89 -2.44
CA LEU A 71 15.22 -2.45 -2.21
C LEU A 71 13.93 -1.88 -1.60
N PHE A 72 12.77 -2.17 -2.19
CA PHE A 72 11.50 -1.64 -1.69
C PHE A 72 11.11 -2.24 -0.33
N ILE A 73 11.36 -3.51 -0.10
CA ILE A 73 11.20 -4.13 1.22
C ILE A 73 12.11 -3.44 2.25
N PHE A 74 13.37 -3.22 1.93
CA PHE A 74 14.31 -2.57 2.83
C PHE A 74 13.91 -1.13 3.20
N LEU A 75 13.36 -0.38 2.25
CA LEU A 75 12.97 1.01 2.46
C LEU A 75 11.62 1.17 3.15
N GLU A 76 10.64 0.37 2.77
CA GLU A 76 9.25 0.55 3.17
C GLU A 76 8.81 -0.39 4.30
N ASP A 77 9.36 -1.61 4.36
CA ASP A 77 8.85 -2.66 5.26
C ASP A 77 9.89 -3.77 5.47
N ARG A 78 10.91 -3.50 6.27
CA ARG A 78 12.07 -4.42 6.45
C ARG A 78 11.71 -5.82 6.93
N ARG A 79 10.58 -5.95 7.63
CA ARG A 79 10.10 -7.22 8.17
C ARG A 79 8.92 -7.79 7.38
N PHE A 80 8.79 -7.40 6.11
CA PHE A 80 7.68 -7.76 5.24
C PHE A 80 7.30 -9.25 5.25
N TYR A 81 8.27 -10.12 5.28
CA TYR A 81 8.05 -11.58 5.31
C TYR A 81 7.82 -12.15 6.71
N GLU A 82 7.99 -11.37 7.78
CA GLU A 82 7.91 -11.84 9.16
C GLU A 82 6.53 -11.57 9.79
N HIS A 83 5.91 -10.44 9.44
CA HIS A 83 4.61 -10.07 10.00
C HIS A 83 3.43 -10.53 9.12
N ARG A 84 2.22 -10.43 9.66
CA ARG A 84 0.95 -10.77 8.99
C ARG A 84 0.09 -9.53 8.77
N GLY A 85 0.44 -8.73 7.77
CA GLY A 85 -0.29 -7.52 7.39
C GLY A 85 0.08 -6.29 8.19
N ILE A 86 0.41 -6.41 9.47
CA ILE A 86 0.79 -5.32 10.39
C ILE A 86 2.10 -5.67 11.07
N ASP A 87 3.00 -4.69 11.18
CA ASP A 87 4.23 -4.80 11.98
C ASP A 87 4.12 -3.91 13.24
N LEU A 88 3.80 -4.54 14.37
CA LEU A 88 3.65 -3.86 15.66
C LEU A 88 4.99 -3.28 16.16
N GLU A 89 6.11 -3.94 15.89
CA GLU A 89 7.44 -3.44 16.28
C GLU A 89 7.84 -2.21 15.46
N ALA A 90 7.53 -2.18 14.16
CA ALA A 90 7.74 -1.00 13.32
C ALA A 90 6.88 0.18 13.81
N ILE A 91 5.62 -0.06 14.19
CA ILE A 91 4.73 0.97 14.76
C ILE A 91 5.31 1.52 16.06
N LYS A 92 5.73 0.64 16.98
CA LYS A 92 6.35 1.02 18.26
C LYS A 92 7.63 1.85 18.04
N THR A 93 8.49 1.37 17.16
CA THR A 93 9.76 2.06 16.83
C THR A 93 9.50 3.44 16.21
N ALA A 94 8.55 3.54 15.27
CA ALA A 94 8.17 4.82 14.67
C ALA A 94 7.61 5.78 15.71
N TYR A 95 6.77 5.31 16.62
CA TYR A 95 6.22 6.11 17.72
C TYR A 95 7.32 6.67 18.64
N GLN A 96 8.25 5.82 19.10
CA GLN A 96 9.37 6.23 19.95
C GLN A 96 10.27 7.27 19.28
N ARG A 97 10.59 7.06 17.99
CA ARG A 97 11.39 8.03 17.22
C ARG A 97 10.68 9.36 17.03
N ASN A 98 9.38 9.34 16.75
CA ASN A 98 8.57 10.54 16.60
C ASN A 98 8.47 11.32 17.91
N GLN A 99 8.34 10.63 19.06
CA GLN A 99 8.39 11.27 20.37
C GLN A 99 9.75 11.94 20.63
N ALA A 100 10.84 11.23 20.35
CA ALA A 100 12.18 11.78 20.53
C ALA A 100 12.46 13.03 19.66
N LEU A 101 11.82 13.10 18.47
CA LEU A 101 11.97 14.24 17.55
C LEU A 101 10.94 15.37 17.79
N GLY A 102 9.93 15.15 18.63
CA GLY A 102 8.84 16.09 18.83
C GLY A 102 7.95 16.32 17.59
N ARG A 103 8.05 15.46 16.56
CA ARG A 103 7.29 15.56 15.31
C ARG A 103 7.05 14.21 14.65
N MET A 104 6.01 14.13 13.83
CA MET A 104 5.67 12.94 13.05
C MET A 104 6.54 12.86 11.79
N ALA A 105 7.71 12.21 11.90
CA ALA A 105 8.68 12.06 10.80
C ALA A 105 8.74 10.61 10.26
N PHE A 106 8.44 9.62 11.10
CA PHE A 106 8.51 8.21 10.74
C PHE A 106 7.13 7.55 10.70
N GLY A 107 6.90 6.71 9.71
CA GLY A 107 5.72 5.86 9.58
C GLY A 107 6.04 4.42 9.95
N GLY A 108 5.06 3.71 10.51
CA GLY A 108 5.14 2.27 10.78
C GLY A 108 4.13 1.47 9.95
N SER A 109 3.73 1.96 8.77
CA SER A 109 2.80 1.24 7.90
C SER A 109 3.54 0.25 7.02
N THR A 110 3.02 -0.98 6.94
CA THR A 110 3.57 -2.04 6.09
C THR A 110 3.24 -1.85 4.61
N ILE A 111 3.94 -2.55 3.73
CA ILE A 111 3.62 -2.67 2.29
C ILE A 111 2.17 -3.13 2.10
N THR A 112 1.71 -4.13 2.88
CA THR A 112 0.33 -4.64 2.81
C THR A 112 -0.69 -3.57 3.19
N GLN A 113 -0.43 -2.75 4.22
CA GLN A 113 -1.30 -1.63 4.60
C GLN A 113 -1.36 -0.55 3.52
N GLN A 114 -0.21 -0.20 2.93
CA GLN A 114 -0.15 0.78 1.83
C GLN A 114 -0.93 0.30 0.60
N LEU A 115 -0.80 -0.98 0.25
CA LEU A 115 -1.56 -1.60 -0.84
C LEU A 115 -3.06 -1.62 -0.53
N SER A 116 -3.46 -2.00 0.68
CA SER A 116 -4.86 -2.01 1.12
C SER A 116 -5.50 -0.62 0.99
N ARG A 117 -4.79 0.42 1.42
CA ARG A 117 -5.22 1.80 1.26
C ARG A 117 -5.40 2.16 -0.21
N THR A 118 -4.43 1.83 -1.05
CA THR A 118 -4.47 2.15 -2.49
C THR A 118 -5.64 1.49 -3.19
N LEU A 119 -5.90 0.22 -2.87
CA LEU A 119 -6.95 -0.58 -3.50
C LEU A 119 -8.36 -0.15 -3.11
N PHE A 120 -8.61 0.10 -1.82
CA PHE A 120 -9.96 0.13 -1.27
C PHE A 120 -10.34 1.43 -0.55
N LEU A 121 -9.37 2.28 -0.19
CA LEU A 121 -9.61 3.41 0.69
C LEU A 121 -9.22 4.75 0.05
N THR A 122 -9.58 5.84 0.73
CA THR A 122 -9.19 7.19 0.35
C THR A 122 -7.91 7.64 1.06
N PRO A 123 -7.21 8.68 0.56
CA PRO A 123 -5.99 9.18 1.19
C PRO A 123 -6.23 9.98 2.48
N HIS A 124 -7.49 10.26 2.85
CA HIS A 124 -7.82 11.02 4.04
C HIS A 124 -7.26 10.38 5.32
N LYS A 125 -6.62 11.19 6.16
CA LYS A 125 -6.01 10.75 7.42
C LYS A 125 -7.04 10.83 8.55
N ASN A 126 -7.63 9.70 8.94
CA ASN A 126 -8.43 9.55 10.15
C ASN A 126 -8.26 8.16 10.77
N LEU A 127 -8.56 8.02 12.05
CA LEU A 127 -8.35 6.78 12.80
C LEU A 127 -9.22 5.63 12.32
N LEU A 128 -10.49 5.90 11.97
CA LEU A 128 -11.40 4.85 11.47
C LEU A 128 -10.88 4.26 10.15
N ARG A 129 -10.48 5.12 9.22
CA ARG A 129 -9.88 4.65 7.97
C ARG A 129 -8.61 3.83 8.23
N LYS A 130 -7.76 4.26 9.19
CA LYS A 130 -6.54 3.52 9.54
C LYS A 130 -6.84 2.16 10.17
N TYR A 131 -7.88 2.07 10.96
CA TYR A 131 -8.37 0.82 11.51
C TYR A 131 -8.86 -0.13 10.40
N ILE A 132 -9.70 0.36 9.48
CA ILE A 132 -10.18 -0.43 8.34
C ILE A 132 -9.02 -0.88 7.46
N GLU A 133 -8.04 0.00 7.18
CA GLU A 133 -6.81 -0.34 6.46
C GLU A 133 -6.07 -1.52 7.11
N ALA A 134 -5.96 -1.51 8.44
CA ALA A 134 -5.31 -2.57 9.19
C ALA A 134 -6.08 -3.90 9.10
N CYS A 135 -7.41 -3.88 9.23
CA CYS A 135 -8.24 -5.08 9.07
C CYS A 135 -8.08 -5.69 7.66
N ILE A 136 -8.18 -4.86 6.62
CA ILE A 136 -7.99 -5.31 5.23
C ILE A 136 -6.57 -5.88 5.02
N ALA A 137 -5.56 -5.24 5.59
CA ALA A 137 -4.18 -5.70 5.45
C ALA A 137 -3.94 -7.08 6.10
N VAL A 138 -4.51 -7.33 7.27
CA VAL A 138 -4.43 -8.65 7.92
C VAL A 138 -5.13 -9.73 7.10
N GLU A 139 -6.32 -9.44 6.59
CA GLU A 139 -7.07 -10.36 5.76
C GLU A 139 -6.38 -10.61 4.41
N MET A 140 -5.87 -9.57 3.76
CA MET A 140 -5.11 -9.68 2.52
C MET A 140 -3.86 -10.54 2.70
N ASP A 141 -3.13 -10.36 3.79
CA ASP A 141 -1.92 -11.13 4.09
C ASP A 141 -2.22 -12.61 4.36
N ALA A 142 -3.40 -12.92 4.90
CA ALA A 142 -3.85 -14.30 5.08
C ALA A 142 -4.28 -14.97 3.76
N LEU A 143 -4.82 -14.21 2.81
CA LEU A 143 -5.42 -14.74 1.59
C LEU A 143 -4.48 -14.64 0.36
N VAL A 144 -3.53 -13.73 0.33
CA VAL A 144 -2.67 -13.46 -0.83
C VAL A 144 -1.21 -13.74 -0.48
N PRO A 145 -0.46 -14.52 -1.28
CA PRO A 145 0.96 -14.78 -1.01
C PRO A 145 1.79 -13.48 -0.97
N LYS A 146 2.75 -13.38 -0.06
CA LYS A 146 3.63 -12.21 0.12
C LYS A 146 4.26 -11.72 -1.19
N GLN A 147 4.78 -12.61 -2.01
CA GLN A 147 5.35 -12.26 -3.31
C GLN A 147 4.33 -11.58 -4.23
N ARG A 148 3.08 -12.04 -4.20
CA ARG A 148 2.00 -11.44 -4.98
C ARG A 148 1.58 -10.09 -4.42
N ILE A 149 1.53 -9.93 -3.09
CA ILE A 149 1.29 -8.63 -2.44
C ILE A 149 2.35 -7.61 -2.90
N LEU A 150 3.63 -7.99 -2.90
CA LEU A 150 4.71 -7.12 -3.36
C LEU A 150 4.61 -6.78 -4.85
N GLU A 151 4.23 -7.75 -5.68
CA GLU A 151 3.99 -7.53 -7.10
C GLU A 151 2.84 -6.52 -7.33
N LEU A 152 1.72 -6.71 -6.64
CA LEU A 152 0.58 -5.80 -6.69
C LEU A 152 0.96 -4.41 -6.17
N TYR A 153 1.71 -4.33 -5.09
CA TYR A 153 2.22 -3.09 -4.53
C TYR A 153 2.98 -2.29 -5.58
N LEU A 154 4.03 -2.85 -6.17
CA LEU A 154 4.83 -2.16 -7.18
C LEU A 154 4.01 -1.76 -8.42
N ASN A 155 2.99 -2.51 -8.75
CA ASN A 155 2.14 -2.26 -9.91
C ASN A 155 0.98 -1.28 -9.68
N LEU A 156 0.60 -1.00 -8.43
CA LEU A 156 -0.62 -0.25 -8.13
C LEU A 156 -0.42 1.03 -7.32
N ILE A 157 0.72 1.18 -6.62
CA ILE A 157 0.97 2.40 -5.86
C ILE A 157 1.20 3.61 -6.76
N GLU A 158 0.98 4.80 -6.19
CA GLU A 158 1.22 6.08 -6.85
C GLU A 158 2.70 6.46 -6.80
N TRP A 159 3.29 6.76 -7.97
CA TRP A 159 4.69 7.16 -8.17
C TRP A 159 4.84 8.63 -8.55
N GLY A 160 3.75 9.37 -8.58
CA GLY A 160 3.65 10.77 -8.92
C GLY A 160 2.21 11.10 -9.28
N PRO A 161 1.83 12.39 -9.46
CA PRO A 161 0.47 12.77 -9.74
C PRO A 161 -0.13 12.03 -10.94
N GLY A 162 -1.07 11.10 -10.68
CA GLY A 162 -1.73 10.28 -11.69
C GLY A 162 -0.87 9.16 -12.31
N VAL A 163 0.37 8.95 -11.84
CA VAL A 163 1.27 7.90 -12.30
C VAL A 163 1.20 6.71 -11.36
N PHE A 164 0.53 5.66 -11.78
CA PHE A 164 0.35 4.44 -10.99
C PHE A 164 1.09 3.25 -11.59
N GLY A 165 1.81 2.52 -10.74
CA GLY A 165 2.57 1.32 -11.10
C GLY A 165 3.94 1.61 -11.70
N ILE A 166 4.89 0.72 -11.37
CA ILE A 166 6.30 0.82 -11.76
C ILE A 166 6.51 0.82 -13.28
N GLY A 167 5.62 0.14 -14.03
CA GLY A 167 5.64 0.14 -15.50
C GLY A 167 5.37 1.51 -16.09
N ASN A 168 4.38 2.23 -15.56
CA ASN A 168 4.08 3.59 -15.97
C ASN A 168 5.13 4.57 -15.46
N ALA A 169 5.63 4.41 -14.24
CA ALA A 169 6.69 5.26 -13.68
C ALA A 169 7.95 5.21 -14.53
N ALA A 170 8.44 4.02 -14.91
CA ALA A 170 9.58 3.85 -15.79
C ALA A 170 9.38 4.52 -17.16
N TRP A 171 8.19 4.41 -17.73
CA TRP A 171 7.87 5.04 -19.01
C TRP A 171 7.73 6.56 -18.91
N VAL A 172 7.01 7.06 -17.91
CA VAL A 172 6.77 8.50 -17.76
C VAL A 172 8.07 9.27 -17.51
N TYR A 173 8.88 8.76 -16.58
CA TYR A 173 10.06 9.48 -16.12
C TYR A 173 11.30 9.20 -16.96
N TYR A 174 11.47 7.98 -17.48
CA TYR A 174 12.72 7.54 -18.14
C TYR A 174 12.55 7.01 -19.56
N LYS A 175 11.31 6.94 -20.09
CA LYS A 175 10.99 6.45 -21.44
C LYS A 175 11.52 5.04 -21.72
N THR A 176 11.59 4.20 -20.70
CA THR A 176 12.11 2.84 -20.79
C THR A 176 11.24 1.83 -20.02
N LYS A 177 11.58 0.55 -20.13
CA LYS A 177 10.94 -0.51 -19.33
C LYS A 177 11.59 -0.58 -17.95
N PRO A 178 10.86 -1.03 -16.89
CA PRO A 178 11.44 -1.16 -15.55
C PRO A 178 12.72 -2.00 -15.49
N GLN A 179 12.83 -3.06 -16.30
CA GLN A 179 13.99 -3.94 -16.35
C GLN A 179 15.29 -3.23 -16.74
N ASN A 180 15.18 -2.12 -17.46
CA ASN A 180 16.31 -1.36 -17.99
C ASN A 180 16.67 -0.14 -17.13
N LEU A 181 15.99 0.08 -16.03
CA LEU A 181 16.33 1.19 -15.12
C LEU A 181 17.64 0.92 -14.39
N SER A 182 18.45 1.96 -14.24
CA SER A 182 19.66 1.92 -13.43
C SER A 182 19.34 1.91 -11.92
N VAL A 183 20.34 1.60 -11.10
CA VAL A 183 20.21 1.66 -9.63
C VAL A 183 19.81 3.07 -9.18
N ASP A 184 20.47 4.11 -9.71
CA ASP A 184 20.14 5.51 -9.40
C ASP A 184 18.68 5.84 -9.72
N GLN A 185 18.19 5.42 -10.89
CA GLN A 185 16.80 5.64 -11.29
C GLN A 185 15.80 4.96 -10.36
N TYR A 186 16.10 3.75 -9.90
CA TYR A 186 15.27 3.08 -8.89
C TYR A 186 15.33 3.78 -7.53
N CYS A 187 16.48 4.27 -7.09
CA CYS A 187 16.60 5.04 -5.86
C CYS A 187 15.78 6.34 -5.91
N ARG A 188 15.80 7.05 -7.05
CA ARG A 188 14.96 8.25 -7.25
C ARG A 188 13.47 7.91 -7.24
N LEU A 189 13.06 6.82 -7.88
CA LEU A 189 11.68 6.34 -7.79
C LEU A 189 11.29 6.02 -6.34
N ALA A 190 12.13 5.31 -5.61
CA ALA A 190 11.85 4.97 -4.22
C ALA A 190 11.73 6.22 -3.33
N ALA A 191 12.55 7.24 -3.56
CA ALA A 191 12.53 8.49 -2.79
C ALA A 191 11.24 9.33 -2.98
N VAL A 192 10.46 9.05 -4.04
CA VAL A 192 9.16 9.70 -4.28
C VAL A 192 8.04 9.08 -3.43
N LEU A 193 8.13 7.79 -3.07
CA LEU A 193 7.03 7.05 -2.43
C LEU A 193 6.47 7.64 -1.13
N PRO A 194 7.28 8.25 -0.23
CA PRO A 194 6.73 8.82 0.99
C PRO A 194 5.72 9.95 0.76
N ASN A 195 5.87 10.71 -0.33
CA ASN A 195 4.94 11.76 -0.73
C ASN A 195 4.96 12.00 -2.25
N PRO A 196 4.27 11.14 -3.04
CA PRO A 196 4.33 11.17 -4.50
C PRO A 196 3.67 12.41 -5.13
N LEU A 197 2.96 13.22 -4.35
CA LEU A 197 2.42 14.49 -4.82
C LEU A 197 3.37 15.66 -4.63
N ALA A 198 4.27 15.60 -3.65
CA ALA A 198 5.22 16.66 -3.34
C ALA A 198 6.62 16.41 -3.94
N PHE A 199 7.05 15.16 -3.97
CA PHE A 199 8.35 14.79 -4.49
C PHE A 199 8.26 14.38 -5.96
N THR A 200 9.23 14.84 -6.75
CA THR A 200 9.34 14.44 -8.16
C THR A 200 10.72 13.82 -8.41
N VAL A 201 10.74 12.83 -9.30
CA VAL A 201 12.00 12.16 -9.72
C VAL A 201 13.01 13.15 -10.35
N ARG A 202 12.54 14.32 -10.82
CA ARG A 202 13.37 15.34 -11.45
C ARG A 202 14.08 16.27 -10.48
N THR A 203 13.59 16.38 -9.24
CA THR A 203 14.11 17.28 -8.23
C THR A 203 14.93 16.57 -7.14
N LEU A 204 15.02 15.27 -7.22
CA LEU A 204 15.85 14.39 -6.42
C LEU A 204 17.07 13.96 -7.21
#